data_9f660bfe7e7f715f7d730e7548659f3a
#
_entry.id   9f660bfe7e7f715f7d730e7548659f3a
#
_cell.length_a   1.000
_cell.length_b   1.000
_cell.length_c   1.000
_cell.angle_alpha   90.00
_cell.angle_beta   90.00
_cell.angle_gamma   90.00
#
_symmetry.space_group_name_H-M   'P 1'
#
loop_
_entity.id
_entity.type
_entity.pdbx_description
1 polymer ?
#
loop_
_entity_poly.entity_id
_entity_poly.type
_entity_poly.pdbx_seq_one_letter_code
_entity_poly.pdbx_strand_id
1 'polypeptide(L)'
;MKYIESLREGERINEIYLCKVKQSALTKAGKPYDTLILQDKTGTLDAKIWEPGSVGIDEFDSLDYIAVMGDITSFQGNLQLNVKRVRKVQEGEYDPKDYLPVSDKDIDQMYEELKGLIASTKEVHLKKLLESFFVEDADFEKRFKFHSAAKTVHHGFVGGLLEHSLSVAKHCDYFAAYYPMLNRDLIVTAAIFHDIGKLEELSVFPENDYTDEGQLLGHIMIGAEMVGERIRTIEGFPVRMANELKHCILAVSYTHLRA
;
A
#
# COMPACT_ATOMS: atom_id res chain seq x y z
N MET A 1 6.40 18.87 -12.45
CA MET A 1 5.04 18.28 -12.56
C MET A 1 4.01 19.31 -12.12
N LYS A 2 2.89 19.41 -12.83
CA LYS A 2 1.77 20.26 -12.46
C LYS A 2 0.68 19.39 -11.85
N TYR A 3 0.38 19.60 -10.56
CA TYR A 3 -0.58 18.79 -9.82
C TYR A 3 -2.03 19.15 -10.16
N ILE A 4 -2.93 18.18 -10.04
CA ILE A 4 -4.35 18.28 -10.40
C ILE A 4 -5.03 19.44 -9.66
N GLU A 5 -4.77 19.64 -8.37
CA GLU A 5 -5.35 20.76 -7.59
C GLU A 5 -5.02 22.14 -8.13
N SER A 6 -3.90 22.28 -8.87
CA SER A 6 -3.43 23.55 -9.43
C SER A 6 -3.97 23.85 -10.84
N LEU A 7 -4.66 22.88 -11.47
CA LEU A 7 -5.15 23.01 -12.84
C LEU A 7 -6.29 24.04 -12.96
N ARG A 8 -6.34 24.73 -14.10
CA ARG A 8 -7.38 25.70 -14.43
C ARG A 8 -7.96 25.43 -15.80
N GLU A 9 -9.23 25.79 -15.98
CA GLU A 9 -9.88 25.75 -17.29
C GLU A 9 -9.13 26.61 -18.33
N GLY A 10 -9.03 26.10 -19.55
CA GLY A 10 -8.33 26.74 -20.67
C GLY A 10 -6.82 26.49 -20.72
N GLU A 11 -6.25 25.81 -19.73
CA GLU A 11 -4.82 25.47 -19.75
C GLU A 11 -4.53 24.30 -20.67
N ARG A 12 -3.35 24.33 -21.29
CA ARG A 12 -2.76 23.18 -21.98
C ARG A 12 -1.73 22.55 -21.06
N ILE A 13 -1.80 21.21 -20.91
CA ILE A 13 -0.87 20.43 -20.10
C ILE A 13 -0.11 19.41 -20.93
N ASN A 14 1.07 19.05 -20.43
CA ASN A 14 1.91 17.95 -20.89
C ASN A 14 2.59 17.35 -19.65
N GLU A 15 1.89 16.42 -18.99
CA GLU A 15 2.26 15.93 -17.68
C GLU A 15 2.07 14.41 -17.59
N ILE A 16 2.68 13.79 -16.59
CA ILE A 16 2.49 12.38 -16.27
C ILE A 16 1.43 12.25 -15.18
N TYR A 17 0.49 11.31 -15.35
CA TYR A 17 -0.49 10.93 -14.33
C TYR A 17 -0.63 9.41 -14.27
N LEU A 18 -1.09 8.91 -13.13
CA LEU A 18 -1.57 7.54 -13.01
C LEU A 18 -2.96 7.43 -13.66
N CYS A 19 -3.14 6.53 -14.62
CA CYS A 19 -4.46 6.19 -15.17
C CYS A 19 -5.17 5.23 -14.21
N LYS A 20 -5.91 5.75 -13.24
CA LYS A 20 -6.62 4.93 -12.26
C LYS A 20 -7.69 4.03 -12.90
N VAL A 21 -8.43 4.57 -13.87
CA VAL A 21 -9.52 3.87 -14.58
C VAL A 21 -9.46 4.24 -16.05
N LYS A 22 -9.64 3.23 -16.92
CA LYS A 22 -9.88 3.39 -18.35
C LYS A 22 -11.13 2.61 -18.73
N GLN A 23 -12.07 3.27 -19.40
CA GLN A 23 -13.30 2.66 -19.92
C GLN A 23 -13.54 3.11 -21.36
N SER A 24 -13.67 2.16 -22.26
CA SER A 24 -14.02 2.42 -23.64
C SER A 24 -15.53 2.39 -23.82
N ALA A 25 -16.06 3.34 -24.58
CA ALA A 25 -17.49 3.47 -24.86
C ALA A 25 -17.72 3.97 -26.30
N LEU A 26 -18.97 3.96 -26.73
CA LEU A 26 -19.38 4.52 -28.02
C LEU A 26 -20.22 5.78 -27.80
N THR A 27 -19.96 6.79 -28.60
CA THR A 27 -20.84 7.98 -28.69
C THR A 27 -22.20 7.61 -29.28
N LYS A 28 -23.20 8.49 -29.17
CA LYS A 28 -24.50 8.32 -29.82
C LYS A 28 -24.41 8.13 -31.35
N ALA A 29 -23.32 8.59 -31.95
CA ALA A 29 -23.02 8.44 -33.38
C ALA A 29 -22.21 7.17 -33.71
N GLY A 30 -21.98 6.27 -32.73
CA GLY A 30 -21.23 5.02 -32.89
C GLY A 30 -19.72 5.18 -32.96
N LYS A 31 -19.15 6.36 -32.65
CA LYS A 31 -17.72 6.56 -32.63
C LYS A 31 -17.13 6.13 -31.26
N PRO A 32 -16.02 5.37 -31.25
CA PRO A 32 -15.35 4.99 -30.00
C PRO A 32 -14.72 6.20 -29.30
N TYR A 33 -14.74 6.18 -27.98
CA TYR A 33 -14.00 7.10 -27.12
C TYR A 33 -13.64 6.42 -25.81
N ASP A 34 -12.54 6.87 -25.18
CA ASP A 34 -12.16 6.40 -23.85
C ASP A 34 -12.44 7.48 -22.81
N THR A 35 -12.95 7.01 -21.68
CA THR A 35 -13.07 7.78 -20.45
C THR A 35 -11.96 7.34 -19.51
N LEU A 36 -11.21 8.29 -18.96
CA LEU A 36 -10.16 8.02 -18.00
C LEU A 36 -10.46 8.75 -16.69
N ILE A 37 -10.02 8.15 -15.60
CA ILE A 37 -9.80 8.84 -14.33
C ILE A 37 -8.29 8.88 -14.12
N LEU A 38 -7.71 10.07 -14.21
CA LEU A 38 -6.31 10.33 -13.94
C LEU A 38 -6.13 10.68 -12.46
N GLN A 39 -5.00 10.30 -11.87
CA GLN A 39 -4.70 10.53 -10.46
C GLN A 39 -3.29 11.06 -10.28
N ASP A 40 -3.14 12.00 -9.35
CA ASP A 40 -1.90 12.30 -8.65
C ASP A 40 -2.14 12.36 -7.13
N LYS A 41 -1.13 12.70 -6.34
CA LYS A 41 -1.25 12.76 -4.87
C LYS A 41 -2.22 13.83 -4.35
N THR A 42 -2.64 14.78 -5.21
CA THR A 42 -3.53 15.89 -4.83
C THR A 42 -4.99 15.63 -5.18
N GLY A 43 -5.28 14.64 -6.05
CA GLY A 43 -6.64 14.30 -6.40
C GLY A 43 -6.79 13.51 -7.69
N THR A 44 -8.00 13.55 -8.24
CA THR A 44 -8.36 12.89 -9.50
C THR A 44 -8.90 13.89 -10.52
N LEU A 45 -8.71 13.59 -11.81
CA LEU A 45 -9.14 14.37 -12.95
C LEU A 45 -9.83 13.48 -13.97
N ASP A 46 -11.04 13.81 -14.36
CA ASP A 46 -11.70 13.18 -15.49
C ASP A 46 -10.98 13.53 -16.80
N ALA A 47 -10.81 12.56 -17.69
CA ALA A 47 -10.21 12.78 -18.99
C ALA A 47 -10.95 12.01 -20.10
N LYS A 48 -10.89 12.53 -21.31
CA LYS A 48 -11.50 11.93 -22.50
C LYS A 48 -10.49 11.86 -23.63
N ILE A 49 -10.49 10.68 -24.29
CA ILE A 49 -9.83 10.46 -25.57
C ILE A 49 -10.93 10.25 -26.61
N TRP A 50 -11.17 11.22 -27.46
CA TRP A 50 -12.28 11.16 -28.41
C TRP A 50 -12.03 10.29 -29.64
N GLU A 51 -10.75 10.00 -29.93
CA GLU A 51 -10.32 9.16 -31.04
C GLU A 51 -9.17 8.23 -30.57
N PRO A 52 -9.49 7.12 -29.87
CA PRO A 52 -8.46 6.25 -29.27
C PRO A 52 -7.51 5.61 -30.28
N GLY A 53 -7.94 5.43 -31.55
CA GLY A 53 -7.11 4.88 -32.62
C GLY A 53 -6.30 5.92 -33.41
N SER A 54 -6.24 7.18 -32.97
CA SER A 54 -5.55 8.24 -33.71
C SER A 54 -4.03 8.23 -33.44
N VAL A 55 -3.28 8.81 -34.39
CA VAL A 55 -1.81 8.94 -34.27
C VAL A 55 -1.45 9.77 -33.04
N GLY A 56 -0.60 9.23 -32.17
CA GLY A 56 -0.15 9.85 -30.94
C GLY A 56 -0.96 9.43 -29.70
N ILE A 57 -1.84 8.44 -29.85
CA ILE A 57 -2.50 7.73 -28.76
C ILE A 57 -1.90 6.32 -28.72
N ASP A 58 -0.99 6.08 -27.78
CA ASP A 58 -0.41 4.76 -27.54
C ASP A 58 -1.39 3.84 -26.79
N GLU A 59 -1.16 2.53 -26.85
CA GLU A 59 -1.88 1.57 -26.02
C GLU A 59 -1.40 1.64 -24.58
N PHE A 60 -2.36 1.65 -23.66
CA PHE A 60 -2.13 1.61 -22.22
C PHE A 60 -3.38 1.03 -21.52
N ASP A 61 -3.22 0.61 -20.27
CA ASP A 61 -4.31 0.04 -19.46
C ASP A 61 -4.58 0.88 -18.20
N SER A 62 -5.63 0.51 -17.48
CA SER A 62 -5.82 0.99 -16.11
C SER A 62 -4.60 0.63 -15.27
N LEU A 63 -4.24 1.51 -14.34
CA LEU A 63 -3.09 1.43 -13.44
C LEU A 63 -1.72 1.68 -14.11
N ASP A 64 -1.69 1.98 -15.41
CA ASP A 64 -0.47 2.46 -16.06
C ASP A 64 -0.20 3.94 -15.72
N TYR A 65 1.07 4.29 -15.64
CA TYR A 65 1.51 5.68 -15.64
C TYR A 65 1.61 6.15 -17.08
N ILE A 66 0.96 7.26 -17.40
CA ILE A 66 0.85 7.79 -18.76
C ILE A 66 1.23 9.27 -18.82
N ALA A 67 2.03 9.62 -19.82
CA ALA A 67 2.27 11.01 -20.19
C ALA A 67 1.15 11.46 -21.11
N VAL A 68 0.40 12.49 -20.70
CA VAL A 68 -0.74 13.01 -21.44
C VAL A 68 -0.51 14.45 -21.85
N MET A 69 -0.89 14.78 -23.08
CA MET A 69 -0.96 16.16 -23.57
C MET A 69 -2.39 16.46 -23.97
N GLY A 70 -2.92 17.60 -23.51
CA GLY A 70 -4.28 17.99 -23.83
C GLY A 70 -4.65 19.36 -23.28
N ASP A 71 -5.92 19.70 -23.43
CA ASP A 71 -6.48 20.97 -22.98
C ASP A 71 -7.47 20.72 -21.84
N ILE A 72 -7.36 21.50 -20.78
CA ILE A 72 -8.29 21.47 -19.64
C ILE A 72 -9.55 22.24 -20.01
N THR A 73 -10.69 21.59 -19.88
CA THR A 73 -12.02 22.16 -20.13
C THR A 73 -12.89 22.00 -18.89
N SER A 74 -14.05 22.63 -18.88
CA SER A 74 -15.07 22.42 -17.84
C SER A 74 -16.27 21.68 -18.42
N PHE A 75 -16.73 20.65 -17.72
CA PHE A 75 -17.95 19.93 -18.04
C PHE A 75 -18.80 19.74 -16.77
N GLN A 76 -20.03 20.26 -16.81
CA GLN A 76 -20.95 20.26 -15.65
C GLN A 76 -20.36 20.83 -14.35
N GLY A 77 -19.46 21.82 -14.48
CA GLY A 77 -18.83 22.48 -13.34
C GLY A 77 -17.56 21.78 -12.83
N ASN A 78 -17.17 20.64 -13.41
CA ASN A 78 -15.94 19.93 -13.06
C ASN A 78 -14.89 20.09 -14.17
N LEU A 79 -13.61 20.13 -13.78
CA LEU A 79 -12.51 20.12 -14.75
C LEU A 79 -12.44 18.77 -15.45
N GLN A 80 -12.14 18.79 -16.73
CA GLN A 80 -11.95 17.62 -17.57
C GLN A 80 -10.81 17.85 -18.55
N LEU A 81 -9.93 16.86 -18.71
CA LEU A 81 -8.86 16.90 -19.71
C LEU A 81 -9.34 16.30 -21.03
N ASN A 82 -9.29 17.09 -22.09
CA ASN A 82 -9.40 16.59 -23.47
C ASN A 82 -8.03 16.16 -23.96
N VAL A 83 -7.76 14.86 -23.94
CA VAL A 83 -6.48 14.27 -24.29
C VAL A 83 -6.29 14.30 -25.80
N LYS A 84 -5.15 14.80 -26.27
CA LYS A 84 -4.72 14.85 -27.67
C LYS A 84 -3.60 13.87 -27.98
N ARG A 85 -2.75 13.59 -26.99
CA ARG A 85 -1.68 12.61 -27.08
C ARG A 85 -1.55 11.88 -25.75
N VAL A 86 -1.23 10.61 -25.82
CA VAL A 86 -0.90 9.80 -24.67
C VAL A 86 0.25 8.86 -25.02
N ARG A 87 1.16 8.68 -24.07
CA ARG A 87 2.26 7.72 -24.14
C ARG A 87 2.36 6.97 -22.81
N LYS A 88 2.49 5.66 -22.87
CA LYS A 88 2.84 4.87 -21.68
C LYS A 88 4.23 5.25 -21.20
N VAL A 89 4.40 5.41 -19.88
CA VAL A 89 5.65 5.81 -19.23
C VAL A 89 6.34 4.59 -18.65
N GLN A 90 7.67 4.57 -18.68
CA GLN A 90 8.45 3.47 -18.14
C GLN A 90 8.90 3.78 -16.70
N GLU A 91 9.24 2.72 -15.97
CA GLU A 91 9.82 2.83 -14.63
C GLU A 91 11.09 3.69 -14.68
N GLY A 92 11.21 4.65 -13.74
CA GLY A 92 12.29 5.63 -13.69
C GLY A 92 11.99 6.98 -14.34
N GLU A 93 10.91 7.12 -15.14
CA GLU A 93 10.48 8.41 -15.67
C GLU A 93 9.57 9.18 -14.70
N TYR A 94 9.12 8.56 -13.61
CA TYR A 94 8.23 9.14 -12.62
C TYR A 94 8.60 8.69 -11.20
N ASP A 95 8.21 9.46 -10.19
CA ASP A 95 8.29 9.06 -8.79
C ASP A 95 6.88 8.66 -8.31
N PRO A 96 6.65 7.41 -7.88
CA PRO A 96 5.35 6.97 -7.36
C PRO A 96 4.76 7.87 -6.26
N LYS A 97 5.62 8.54 -5.48
CA LYS A 97 5.22 9.47 -4.41
C LYS A 97 4.42 10.68 -4.91
N ASP A 98 4.50 10.99 -6.20
CA ASP A 98 3.73 12.09 -6.80
C ASP A 98 2.31 11.68 -7.20
N TYR A 99 1.99 10.38 -7.19
CA TYR A 99 0.72 9.84 -7.70
C TYR A 99 -0.08 9.05 -6.67
N LEU A 100 0.58 8.57 -5.62
CA LEU A 100 0.00 7.73 -4.59
C LEU A 100 -0.05 8.49 -3.27
N PRO A 101 -1.02 8.20 -2.39
CA PRO A 101 -0.94 8.67 -1.01
C PRO A 101 0.26 8.00 -0.32
N VAL A 102 1.07 8.78 0.38
CA VAL A 102 2.28 8.35 1.08
C VAL A 102 2.22 8.86 2.52
N SER A 103 2.80 8.13 3.46
CA SER A 103 2.96 8.60 4.84
C SER A 103 3.66 9.97 4.88
N ASP A 104 3.18 10.86 5.74
CA ASP A 104 3.85 12.14 6.02
C ASP A 104 5.16 11.96 6.80
N LYS A 105 5.39 10.76 7.36
CA LYS A 105 6.60 10.41 8.10
C LYS A 105 7.65 9.83 7.16
N ASP A 106 8.91 9.99 7.53
CA ASP A 106 10.03 9.38 6.82
C ASP A 106 9.99 7.86 6.99
N ILE A 107 9.79 7.16 5.86
CA ILE A 107 9.64 5.69 5.83
C ILE A 107 10.92 4.99 6.28
N ASP A 108 12.09 5.50 5.87
CA ASP A 108 13.37 4.90 6.23
C ASP A 108 13.66 5.10 7.71
N GLN A 109 13.36 6.28 8.25
CA GLN A 109 13.47 6.54 9.69
C GLN A 109 12.54 5.62 10.49
N MET A 110 11.29 5.45 10.09
CA MET A 110 10.35 4.54 10.75
C MET A 110 10.87 3.10 10.75
N TYR A 111 11.50 2.68 9.65
CA TYR A 111 12.05 1.32 9.55
C TYR A 111 13.26 1.13 10.45
N GLU A 112 14.14 2.12 10.56
CA GLU A 112 15.25 2.10 11.52
C GLU A 112 14.76 2.05 12.98
N GLU A 113 13.68 2.75 13.30
CA GLU A 113 13.05 2.67 14.63
C GLU A 113 12.50 1.25 14.90
N LEU A 114 11.87 0.62 13.89
CA LEU A 114 11.41 -0.77 13.97
C LEU A 114 12.58 -1.73 14.21
N LYS A 115 13.68 -1.58 13.47
CA LYS A 115 14.91 -2.38 13.68
C LYS A 115 15.49 -2.16 15.09
N GLY A 116 15.39 -0.97 15.62
CA GLY A 116 15.77 -0.67 17.02
C GLY A 116 14.97 -1.48 18.05
N LEU A 117 13.64 -1.59 17.85
CA LEU A 117 12.79 -2.44 18.70
C LEU A 117 13.16 -3.92 18.57
N ILE A 118 13.39 -4.40 17.34
CA ILE A 118 13.83 -5.77 17.07
C ILE A 118 15.16 -6.07 17.76
N ALA A 119 16.14 -5.20 17.62
CA ALA A 119 17.45 -5.34 18.25
C ALA A 119 17.38 -5.40 19.80
N SER A 120 16.39 -4.70 20.39
CA SER A 120 16.15 -4.67 21.82
C SER A 120 15.48 -5.94 22.40
N THR A 121 14.96 -6.83 21.54
CA THR A 121 14.34 -8.11 21.92
C THR A 121 15.42 -9.03 22.52
N LYS A 122 15.16 -9.56 23.73
CA LYS A 122 16.12 -10.38 24.50
C LYS A 122 15.90 -11.87 24.30
N GLU A 123 14.64 -12.27 24.04
CA GLU A 123 14.32 -13.68 23.79
C GLU A 123 14.88 -14.09 22.43
N VAL A 124 15.77 -15.08 22.44
CA VAL A 124 16.62 -15.43 21.29
C VAL A 124 15.80 -15.91 20.08
N HIS A 125 14.76 -16.71 20.29
CA HIS A 125 13.96 -17.28 19.21
C HIS A 125 13.03 -16.21 18.59
N LEU A 126 12.41 -15.34 19.41
CA LEU A 126 11.61 -14.24 18.92
C LEU A 126 12.45 -13.22 18.16
N LYS A 127 13.64 -12.92 18.68
CA LYS A 127 14.58 -12.03 17.98
C LYS A 127 14.98 -12.60 16.63
N LYS A 128 15.38 -13.87 16.56
CA LYS A 128 15.76 -14.55 15.33
C LYS A 128 14.59 -14.57 14.33
N LEU A 129 13.37 -14.80 14.80
CA LEU A 129 12.17 -14.75 13.97
C LEU A 129 11.97 -13.36 13.36
N LEU A 130 12.06 -12.29 14.17
CA LEU A 130 11.94 -10.92 13.69
C LEU A 130 13.06 -10.56 12.70
N GLU A 131 14.31 -10.91 13.03
CA GLU A 131 15.46 -10.66 12.15
C GLU A 131 15.31 -11.36 10.80
N SER A 132 14.78 -12.59 10.78
CA SER A 132 14.57 -13.36 9.53
C SER A 132 13.59 -12.73 8.55
N PHE A 133 12.67 -11.87 9.02
CA PHE A 133 11.77 -11.09 8.17
C PHE A 133 12.30 -9.69 7.86
N PHE A 134 12.72 -8.95 8.90
CA PHE A 134 12.94 -7.51 8.81
C PHE A 134 14.41 -7.10 8.64
N VAL A 135 15.34 -8.04 8.71
CA VAL A 135 16.79 -7.73 8.61
C VAL A 135 17.47 -8.57 7.53
N GLU A 136 17.12 -9.87 7.46
CA GLU A 136 17.80 -10.82 6.56
C GLU A 136 17.11 -10.94 5.19
N ASP A 137 15.86 -10.49 5.07
CA ASP A 137 15.03 -10.58 3.85
C ASP A 137 14.80 -9.20 3.24
N ALA A 138 15.67 -8.81 2.31
CA ALA A 138 15.63 -7.49 1.67
C ALA A 138 14.36 -7.27 0.81
N ASP A 139 13.82 -8.34 0.22
CA ASP A 139 12.58 -8.25 -0.57
C ASP A 139 11.38 -8.03 0.35
N PHE A 140 11.36 -8.70 1.49
CA PHE A 140 10.34 -8.47 2.52
C PHE A 140 10.42 -7.04 3.05
N GLU A 141 11.63 -6.52 3.39
CA GLU A 141 11.83 -5.13 3.80
C GLU A 141 11.20 -4.16 2.80
N LYS A 142 11.55 -4.30 1.51
CA LYS A 142 11.04 -3.44 0.43
C LYS A 142 9.52 -3.48 0.36
N ARG A 143 8.91 -4.66 0.39
CA ARG A 143 7.46 -4.85 0.36
C ARG A 143 6.79 -4.22 1.58
N PHE A 144 7.29 -4.47 2.78
CA PHE A 144 6.73 -3.98 4.04
C PHE A 144 6.77 -2.44 4.14
N LYS A 145 7.86 -1.82 3.68
CA LYS A 145 8.03 -0.36 3.62
C LYS A 145 7.08 0.32 2.62
N PHE A 146 6.68 -0.37 1.57
CA PHE A 146 5.84 0.20 0.51
C PHE A 146 4.35 -0.09 0.72
N HIS A 147 3.98 -1.08 1.52
CA HIS A 147 2.61 -1.56 1.63
C HIS A 147 1.71 -0.65 2.46
N SER A 148 0.41 -0.63 2.11
CA SER A 148 -0.66 0.00 2.90
C SER A 148 -1.14 -0.91 4.03
N ALA A 149 -1.77 -0.33 5.06
CA ALA A 149 -2.46 -1.10 6.08
C ALA A 149 -3.98 -1.24 5.83
N ALA A 150 -4.50 -0.58 4.80
CA ALA A 150 -5.93 -0.61 4.46
C ALA A 150 -6.17 -0.20 3.01
N LYS A 151 -7.33 -0.58 2.47
CA LYS A 151 -7.76 -0.19 1.12
C LYS A 151 -7.97 1.33 0.96
N THR A 152 -8.58 2.01 1.93
CA THR A 152 -9.02 3.42 1.76
C THR A 152 -8.86 4.32 2.97
N VAL A 153 -9.06 3.85 4.20
CA VAL A 153 -9.04 4.65 5.44
C VAL A 153 -8.00 4.11 6.40
N HIS A 154 -7.53 4.94 7.35
CA HIS A 154 -6.58 4.53 8.40
C HIS A 154 -5.35 3.78 7.86
N HIS A 155 -4.33 4.54 7.45
CA HIS A 155 -3.09 4.01 6.88
C HIS A 155 -3.23 3.35 5.48
N GLY A 156 -4.24 3.75 4.67
CA GLY A 156 -4.41 3.35 3.27
C GLY A 156 -3.46 4.10 2.32
N PHE A 157 -2.18 4.15 2.64
CA PHE A 157 -1.13 4.86 1.89
C PHE A 157 0.19 4.09 1.93
N VAL A 158 1.11 4.44 1.04
CA VAL A 158 2.47 3.88 1.00
C VAL A 158 3.16 4.11 2.34
N GLY A 159 3.68 3.05 2.94
CA GLY A 159 4.27 3.08 4.28
C GLY A 159 3.26 2.93 5.42
N GLY A 160 1.96 2.79 5.10
CA GLY A 160 0.90 2.71 6.10
C GLY A 160 1.01 1.48 7.00
N LEU A 161 1.37 0.33 6.44
CA LEU A 161 1.56 -0.91 7.21
C LEU A 161 2.72 -0.79 8.20
N LEU A 162 3.84 -0.21 7.77
CA LEU A 162 4.99 0.05 8.64
C LEU A 162 4.61 1.06 9.75
N GLU A 163 3.97 2.16 9.39
CA GLU A 163 3.57 3.20 10.35
C GLU A 163 2.64 2.64 11.43
N HIS A 164 1.64 1.86 11.01
CA HIS A 164 0.70 1.22 11.90
C HIS A 164 1.40 0.23 12.84
N SER A 165 2.14 -0.73 12.29
CA SER A 165 2.82 -1.78 13.06
C SER A 165 3.84 -1.20 14.04
N LEU A 166 4.61 -0.20 13.62
CA LEU A 166 5.56 0.50 14.50
C LEU A 166 4.83 1.23 15.64
N SER A 167 3.72 1.90 15.35
CA SER A 167 2.92 2.59 16.36
C SER A 167 2.40 1.62 17.42
N VAL A 168 1.79 0.51 17.00
CA VAL A 168 1.29 -0.52 17.92
C VAL A 168 2.43 -1.14 18.74
N ALA A 169 3.56 -1.45 18.12
CA ALA A 169 4.71 -2.01 18.81
C ALA A 169 5.29 -1.06 19.87
N LYS A 170 5.37 0.24 19.60
CA LYS A 170 5.79 1.25 20.59
C LYS A 170 4.82 1.34 21.76
N HIS A 171 3.52 1.27 21.54
CA HIS A 171 2.54 1.24 22.62
C HIS A 171 2.68 -0.03 23.47
N CYS A 172 2.88 -1.19 22.85
CA CYS A 172 3.12 -2.44 23.55
C CYS A 172 4.42 -2.38 24.38
N ASP A 173 5.49 -1.79 23.85
CA ASP A 173 6.75 -1.58 24.56
C ASP A 173 6.56 -0.69 25.80
N TYR A 174 5.83 0.41 25.65
CA TYR A 174 5.48 1.29 26.76
C TYR A 174 4.65 0.58 27.84
N PHE A 175 3.61 -0.17 27.46
CA PHE A 175 2.79 -0.91 28.42
C PHE A 175 3.58 -1.99 29.16
N ALA A 176 4.48 -2.69 28.47
CA ALA A 176 5.34 -3.70 29.10
C ALA A 176 6.29 -3.11 30.13
N ALA A 177 6.79 -1.90 29.90
CA ALA A 177 7.60 -1.19 30.87
C ALA A 177 6.81 -0.79 32.13
N TYR A 178 5.51 -0.48 31.95
CA TYR A 178 4.61 -0.07 33.05
C TYR A 178 4.01 -1.24 33.82
N TYR A 179 3.73 -2.37 33.13
CA TYR A 179 3.14 -3.58 33.70
C TYR A 179 4.11 -4.75 33.70
N PRO A 180 4.88 -4.99 34.79
CA PRO A 180 5.95 -6.02 34.81
C PRO A 180 5.45 -7.46 34.64
N MET A 181 4.14 -7.70 34.73
CA MET A 181 3.53 -9.01 34.47
C MET A 181 3.46 -9.37 33.00
N LEU A 182 3.61 -8.40 32.10
CA LEU A 182 3.58 -8.63 30.65
C LEU A 182 4.94 -9.15 30.16
N ASN A 183 4.90 -10.15 29.32
CA ASN A 183 6.09 -10.57 28.58
C ASN A 183 6.33 -9.57 27.42
N ARG A 184 7.23 -8.62 27.67
CA ARG A 184 7.57 -7.53 26.72
C ARG A 184 7.91 -8.06 25.34
N ASP A 185 8.81 -9.04 25.26
CA ASP A 185 9.33 -9.52 23.99
C ASP A 185 8.22 -10.22 23.18
N LEU A 186 7.33 -10.95 23.86
CA LEU A 186 6.17 -11.58 23.20
C LEU A 186 5.17 -10.56 22.65
N ILE A 187 4.76 -9.57 23.46
CA ILE A 187 3.73 -8.62 23.02
C ILE A 187 4.25 -7.64 21.96
N VAL A 188 5.53 -7.23 22.02
CA VAL A 188 6.15 -6.39 20.98
C VAL A 188 6.30 -7.20 19.69
N THR A 189 6.72 -8.46 19.75
CA THR A 189 6.78 -9.34 18.59
C THR A 189 5.40 -9.56 17.97
N ALA A 190 4.40 -9.82 18.80
CA ALA A 190 3.01 -9.96 18.33
C ALA A 190 2.49 -8.68 17.68
N ALA A 191 2.80 -7.51 18.25
CA ALA A 191 2.43 -6.22 17.70
C ALA A 191 3.08 -5.93 16.34
N ILE A 192 4.33 -6.36 16.12
CA ILE A 192 5.01 -6.23 14.84
C ILE A 192 4.36 -7.13 13.78
N PHE A 193 3.93 -8.34 14.16
CA PHE A 193 3.39 -9.34 13.24
C PHE A 193 1.87 -9.32 13.07
N HIS A 194 1.10 -8.60 13.90
CA HIS A 194 -0.35 -8.76 13.92
C HIS A 194 -1.03 -8.50 12.57
N ASP A 195 -0.47 -7.60 11.79
CA ASP A 195 -1.00 -7.18 10.49
C ASP A 195 -0.11 -7.60 9.31
N ILE A 196 0.89 -8.48 9.52
CA ILE A 196 1.84 -8.90 8.48
C ILE A 196 1.15 -9.54 7.27
N GLY A 197 0.03 -10.22 7.47
CA GLY A 197 -0.74 -10.86 6.41
C GLY A 197 -1.37 -9.88 5.43
N LYS A 198 -1.41 -8.58 5.74
CA LYS A 198 -1.87 -7.53 4.81
C LYS A 198 -0.99 -7.44 3.56
N LEU A 199 0.24 -7.92 3.63
CA LEU A 199 1.13 -8.05 2.47
C LEU A 199 0.58 -8.95 1.36
N GLU A 200 -0.29 -9.89 1.71
CA GLU A 200 -0.94 -10.81 0.76
C GLU A 200 -2.46 -10.55 0.68
N GLU A 201 -3.07 -9.96 1.71
CA GLU A 201 -4.50 -9.61 1.71
C GLU A 201 -4.83 -8.53 0.70
N LEU A 202 -3.92 -7.56 0.55
CA LEU A 202 -4.09 -6.43 -0.38
C LEU A 202 -3.06 -6.53 -1.51
N SER A 203 -3.51 -6.22 -2.72
CA SER A 203 -2.60 -6.04 -3.86
C SER A 203 -1.74 -4.79 -3.66
N VAL A 204 -0.59 -4.77 -4.33
CA VAL A 204 0.36 -3.66 -4.25
C VAL A 204 -0.22 -2.42 -4.95
N PHE A 205 0.14 -1.23 -4.48
CA PHE A 205 -0.13 0.01 -5.22
C PHE A 205 0.37 -0.09 -6.67
N PRO A 206 -0.33 0.53 -7.63
CA PRO A 206 -1.40 1.51 -7.46
C PRO A 206 -2.82 0.93 -7.29
N GLU A 207 -3.02 -0.38 -7.37
CA GLU A 207 -4.34 -1.00 -7.26
C GLU A 207 -4.88 -0.93 -5.83
N ASN A 208 -4.12 -1.42 -4.86
CA ASN A 208 -4.44 -1.43 -3.44
C ASN A 208 -5.86 -1.96 -3.14
N ASP A 209 -6.19 -3.11 -3.71
CA ASP A 209 -7.47 -3.80 -3.53
C ASP A 209 -7.29 -5.18 -2.89
N TYR A 210 -8.38 -5.77 -2.41
CA TYR A 210 -8.34 -7.11 -1.85
C TYR A 210 -8.00 -8.15 -2.93
N THR A 211 -7.05 -9.03 -2.62
CA THR A 211 -6.76 -10.23 -3.40
C THR A 211 -7.85 -11.28 -3.16
N ASP A 212 -7.93 -12.30 -4.02
CA ASP A 212 -8.84 -13.43 -3.81
C ASP A 212 -8.54 -14.15 -2.49
N GLU A 213 -7.27 -14.36 -2.17
CA GLU A 213 -6.82 -14.96 -0.92
C GLU A 213 -7.17 -14.07 0.28
N GLY A 214 -6.98 -12.76 0.15
CA GLY A 214 -7.35 -11.78 1.17
C GLY A 214 -8.84 -11.79 1.48
N GLN A 215 -9.70 -11.91 0.48
CA GLN A 215 -11.15 -12.00 0.68
C GLN A 215 -11.60 -13.32 1.32
N LEU A 216 -10.91 -14.42 1.02
CA LEU A 216 -11.30 -15.74 1.52
C LEU A 216 -10.76 -16.02 2.93
N LEU A 217 -9.52 -15.66 3.21
CA LEU A 217 -8.82 -16.01 4.46
C LEU A 217 -8.66 -14.80 5.40
N GLY A 218 -8.44 -13.61 4.84
CA GLY A 218 -8.14 -12.40 5.60
C GLY A 218 -6.73 -12.38 6.19
N HIS A 219 -6.20 -11.17 6.43
CA HIS A 219 -4.81 -10.95 6.86
C HIS A 219 -4.42 -11.68 8.16
N ILE A 220 -5.37 -11.89 9.08
CA ILE A 220 -5.08 -12.53 10.37
C ILE A 220 -4.67 -13.99 10.17
N MET A 221 -5.42 -14.73 9.35
CA MET A 221 -5.12 -16.13 9.06
C MET A 221 -3.84 -16.24 8.24
N ILE A 222 -3.75 -15.45 7.18
CA ILE A 222 -2.56 -15.36 6.32
C ILE A 222 -1.31 -15.03 7.14
N GLY A 223 -1.38 -14.02 8.00
CA GLY A 223 -0.28 -13.61 8.87
C GLY A 223 0.15 -14.70 9.85
N ALA A 224 -0.82 -15.41 10.46
CA ALA A 224 -0.53 -16.53 11.36
C ALA A 224 0.15 -17.69 10.63
N GLU A 225 -0.19 -17.94 9.36
CA GLU A 225 0.46 -18.94 8.51
C GLU A 225 1.88 -18.50 8.13
N MET A 226 2.07 -17.28 7.63
CA MET A 226 3.40 -16.72 7.30
C MET A 226 4.37 -16.85 8.48
N VAL A 227 3.94 -16.42 9.67
CA VAL A 227 4.74 -16.53 10.89
C VAL A 227 4.99 -18.01 11.25
N GLY A 228 3.98 -18.84 11.14
CA GLY A 228 4.09 -20.28 11.41
C GLY A 228 5.07 -20.99 10.48
N GLU A 229 5.11 -20.64 9.21
CA GLU A 229 6.06 -21.16 8.22
C GLU A 229 7.50 -20.76 8.55
N ARG A 230 7.73 -19.50 8.85
CA ARG A 230 9.06 -19.00 9.20
C ARG A 230 9.56 -19.64 10.52
N ILE A 231 8.69 -19.81 11.52
CA ILE A 231 9.03 -20.51 12.77
C ILE A 231 9.56 -21.93 12.51
N ARG A 232 8.98 -22.65 11.54
CA ARG A 232 9.45 -24.02 11.19
C ARG A 232 10.86 -24.06 10.63
N THR A 233 11.37 -22.96 10.11
CA THR A 233 12.76 -22.87 9.61
C THR A 233 13.77 -22.53 10.71
N ILE A 234 13.31 -22.14 11.90
CA ILE A 234 14.18 -21.79 13.05
C ILE A 234 14.34 -23.02 13.94
N GLU A 235 15.56 -23.58 13.96
CA GLU A 235 15.88 -24.75 14.78
C GLU A 235 15.67 -24.46 16.27
N GLY A 236 15.02 -25.41 16.95
CA GLY A 236 14.79 -25.34 18.39
C GLY A 236 13.76 -24.33 18.86
N PHE A 237 12.97 -23.73 17.97
CA PHE A 237 11.92 -22.77 18.37
C PHE A 237 10.91 -23.44 19.33
N PRO A 238 10.69 -22.91 20.56
CA PRO A 238 9.83 -23.54 21.54
C PRO A 238 8.37 -23.60 21.09
N VAL A 239 7.77 -24.78 21.05
CA VAL A 239 6.38 -24.99 20.59
C VAL A 239 5.38 -24.13 21.37
N ARG A 240 5.56 -24.01 22.69
CA ARG A 240 4.69 -23.19 23.53
C ARG A 240 4.73 -21.71 23.10
N MET A 241 5.93 -21.16 22.90
CA MET A 241 6.12 -19.78 22.46
C MET A 241 5.54 -19.52 21.07
N ALA A 242 5.72 -20.47 20.14
CA ALA A 242 5.08 -20.42 18.82
C ALA A 242 3.55 -20.35 18.91
N ASN A 243 2.95 -21.12 19.81
CA ASN A 243 1.51 -21.12 20.03
C ASN A 243 1.02 -19.85 20.73
N GLU A 244 1.77 -19.32 21.71
CA GLU A 244 1.48 -18.06 22.39
C GLU A 244 1.53 -16.89 21.38
N LEU A 245 2.56 -16.82 20.53
CA LEU A 245 2.67 -15.79 19.50
C LEU A 245 1.50 -15.86 18.49
N LYS A 246 1.23 -17.05 17.96
CA LYS A 246 0.08 -17.25 17.04
C LYS A 246 -1.24 -16.93 17.71
N HIS A 247 -1.42 -17.29 18.99
CA HIS A 247 -2.60 -16.90 19.73
C HIS A 247 -2.78 -15.38 19.80
N CYS A 248 -1.72 -14.64 20.07
CA CYS A 248 -1.77 -13.17 20.07
C CYS A 248 -2.21 -12.61 18.71
N ILE A 249 -1.65 -13.12 17.60
CA ILE A 249 -2.03 -12.70 16.24
C ILE A 249 -3.52 -13.02 15.96
N LEU A 250 -3.97 -14.22 16.27
CA LEU A 250 -5.35 -14.64 16.04
C LEU A 250 -6.36 -13.93 16.95
N ALA A 251 -5.96 -13.52 18.16
CA ALA A 251 -6.85 -12.87 19.14
C ALA A 251 -7.28 -11.47 18.71
N VAL A 252 -6.56 -10.80 17.82
CA VAL A 252 -6.96 -9.50 17.24
C VAL A 252 -8.32 -9.62 16.55
N SER A 253 -8.64 -10.77 15.95
CA SER A 253 -9.92 -11.06 15.30
C SER A 253 -11.14 -10.93 16.22
N TYR A 254 -11.03 -11.26 17.50
CA TYR A 254 -12.17 -11.20 18.43
C TYR A 254 -12.66 -9.79 18.71
N THR A 255 -11.83 -8.78 18.49
CA THR A 255 -12.19 -7.37 18.68
C THR A 255 -12.82 -6.75 17.42
N HIS A 256 -12.60 -7.33 16.25
CA HIS A 256 -13.10 -6.81 14.97
C HIS A 256 -14.41 -7.47 14.50
N LEU A 257 -14.74 -8.66 15.00
CA LEU A 257 -15.97 -9.38 14.61
C LEU A 257 -17.27 -8.79 15.17
N ARG A 258 -17.24 -7.69 15.94
CA ARG A 258 -18.41 -7.03 16.49
C ARG A 258 -18.67 -5.62 15.94
N ALA A 259 -17.93 -5.21 14.95
CA ALA A 259 -18.19 -3.98 14.23
C ALA A 259 -18.88 -4.26 12.89
#